data_91e6328743fdddee80a98876ac43e42f
#
_entry.id   91e6328743fdddee80a98876ac43e42f
#
_cell.length_a   1.000
_cell.length_b   1.000
_cell.length_c   1.000
_cell.angle_alpha   90.00
_cell.angle_beta   90.00
_cell.angle_gamma   90.00
#
_symmetry.space_group_name_H-M   'P 1'
#
loop_
_entity.id
_entity.type
_entity.pdbx_description
1 polymer ?
#
loop_
_entity_poly.entity_id
_entity_poly.type
_entity_poly.pdbx_seq_one_letter_code
_entity_poly.pdbx_strand_id
1 'polypeptide(L)'
;MKRNEAHSPSRRRTRRSLATPALALLASTALPIAALAVDATISITGAWARPTLRGTRTGAAYMTLTNRGQATDRLLSLSTPIADRAELHEETMSGGVMSMKPVTDLMLRPGASVQIDPGHYHVMLIGLRSPLVAGESFSLSLTFEKAGAVVVTVPVTTMPPH
;
A
#
# COMPACT_ATOMS: atom_id res chain seq x y z
N MET A 1 57.00 -51.68 77.92
CA MET A 1 56.79 -53.10 77.57
C MET A 1 55.47 -53.20 76.80
N LYS A 2 55.49 -53.87 75.61
CA LYS A 2 54.35 -54.23 74.67
C LYS A 2 53.76 -53.05 73.90
N ARG A 3 54.15 -52.90 72.70
CA ARG A 3 53.62 -53.32 71.35
C ARG A 3 52.09 -53.40 71.30
N ASN A 4 51.51 -52.69 70.34
CA ASN A 4 50.63 -53.21 69.33
C ASN A 4 50.35 -52.10 68.29
N GLU A 5 50.76 -52.32 67.22
CA GLU A 5 50.33 -52.72 65.89
C GLU A 5 49.14 -51.94 65.28
N ALA A 6 49.50 -51.43 64.14
CA ALA A 6 48.72 -50.69 63.20
C ALA A 6 47.47 -51.43 62.70
N HIS A 7 46.42 -50.70 62.51
CA HIS A 7 45.41 -51.08 61.55
C HIS A 7 45.00 -49.84 60.72
N SER A 8 45.37 -49.86 59.49
CA SER A 8 44.98 -48.92 58.45
C SER A 8 43.65 -49.38 57.82
N PRO A 9 42.61 -48.56 57.71
CA PRO A 9 41.52 -48.86 56.85
C PRO A 9 41.64 -48.08 55.55
N SER A 10 41.58 -48.81 54.48
CA SER A 10 41.59 -48.44 53.08
C SER A 10 40.56 -47.31 52.76
N ARG A 11 41.08 -46.25 52.20
CA ARG A 11 40.24 -45.19 51.60
C ARG A 11 39.61 -45.73 50.29
N ARG A 12 38.30 -46.05 50.35
CA ARG A 12 37.49 -46.23 49.14
C ARG A 12 37.37 -44.87 48.42
N ARG A 13 38.02 -44.73 47.28
CA ARG A 13 37.82 -43.67 46.34
C ARG A 13 36.46 -43.86 45.68
N THR A 14 35.46 -43.12 46.11
CA THR A 14 34.22 -42.92 45.37
C THR A 14 34.49 -42.07 44.16
N ARG A 15 34.48 -42.69 42.98
CA ARG A 15 34.50 -42.00 41.71
C ARG A 15 33.17 -41.22 41.58
N ARG A 16 33.18 -39.92 41.75
CA ARG A 16 32.05 -39.06 41.37
C ARG A 16 32.09 -38.95 39.85
N SER A 17 31.13 -39.59 39.21
CA SER A 17 30.80 -39.43 37.82
C SER A 17 30.24 -38.01 37.64
N LEU A 18 31.00 -37.15 36.97
CA LEU A 18 30.53 -35.86 36.50
C LEU A 18 29.60 -36.07 35.29
N ALA A 19 28.31 -36.04 35.52
CA ALA A 19 27.32 -36.00 34.49
C ALA A 19 27.35 -34.61 33.87
N THR A 20 27.86 -34.50 32.66
CA THR A 20 27.78 -33.30 31.81
C THR A 20 26.35 -33.16 31.31
N PRO A 21 25.64 -32.06 31.55
CA PRO A 21 24.37 -31.79 30.89
C PRO A 21 24.64 -31.43 29.42
N ALA A 22 24.14 -32.25 28.51
CA ALA A 22 24.08 -31.93 27.09
C ALA A 22 23.09 -30.76 26.88
N LEU A 23 23.65 -29.61 26.58
CA LEU A 23 22.86 -28.41 26.18
C LEU A 23 22.32 -28.66 24.77
N ALA A 24 21.05 -29.06 24.68
CA ALA A 24 20.35 -29.19 23.40
C ALA A 24 20.09 -27.78 22.83
N LEU A 25 20.86 -27.40 21.80
CA LEU A 25 20.66 -26.19 21.03
C LEU A 25 19.42 -26.38 20.13
N LEU A 26 18.27 -25.85 20.54
CA LEU A 26 17.08 -25.76 19.70
C LEU A 26 17.37 -24.69 18.61
N ALA A 27 17.81 -25.16 17.45
CA ALA A 27 17.91 -24.33 16.26
C ALA A 27 16.48 -24.00 15.78
N SER A 28 15.99 -22.81 16.12
CA SER A 28 14.75 -22.26 15.61
C SER A 28 14.95 -21.90 14.13
N THR A 29 14.53 -22.78 13.22
CA THR A 29 14.49 -22.49 11.78
C THR A 29 13.33 -21.54 11.50
N ALA A 30 13.61 -20.23 11.49
CA ALA A 30 12.70 -19.24 10.96
C ALA A 30 12.55 -19.48 9.45
N LEU A 31 11.43 -20.08 9.03
CA LEU A 31 11.06 -20.12 7.62
C LEU A 31 10.83 -18.69 7.13
N PRO A 32 11.47 -18.25 6.03
CA PRO A 32 11.14 -16.99 5.42
C PRO A 32 9.70 -17.06 4.93
N ILE A 33 8.82 -16.24 5.49
CA ILE A 33 7.51 -15.98 4.91
C ILE A 33 7.78 -15.25 3.60
N ALA A 34 7.74 -15.99 2.49
CA ALA A 34 7.73 -15.38 1.17
C ALA A 34 6.47 -14.52 1.10
N ALA A 35 6.64 -13.19 1.17
CA ALA A 35 5.57 -12.26 0.85
C ALA A 35 5.17 -12.55 -0.59
N LEU A 36 4.02 -13.18 -0.79
CA LEU A 36 3.39 -13.29 -2.09
C LEU A 36 3.17 -11.85 -2.56
N ALA A 37 3.96 -11.41 -3.52
CA ALA A 37 3.66 -10.20 -4.26
C ALA A 37 2.28 -10.43 -4.91
N VAL A 38 1.25 -9.83 -4.35
CA VAL A 38 -0.06 -9.78 -4.99
C VAL A 38 0.17 -8.92 -6.23
N ASP A 39 0.25 -9.56 -7.40
CA ASP A 39 0.26 -8.83 -8.68
C ASP A 39 -0.94 -7.90 -8.64
N ALA A 40 -0.66 -6.58 -8.62
CA ALA A 40 -1.72 -5.59 -8.57
C ALA A 40 -2.61 -5.77 -9.80
N THR A 41 -3.81 -6.32 -9.58
CA THR A 41 -4.78 -6.57 -10.65
C THR A 41 -5.22 -5.27 -11.31
N ILE A 42 -5.14 -4.14 -10.58
CA ILE A 42 -5.38 -2.80 -11.14
C ILE A 42 -4.04 -2.08 -11.31
N SER A 43 -3.77 -1.65 -12.53
CA SER A 43 -2.64 -0.80 -12.90
C SER A 43 -3.09 0.63 -13.05
N ILE A 44 -2.38 1.57 -12.43
CA ILE A 44 -2.61 3.02 -12.55
C ILE A 44 -1.39 3.62 -13.26
N THR A 45 -1.62 4.31 -14.38
CA THR A 45 -0.56 4.92 -15.17
C THR A 45 -0.90 6.37 -15.54
N GLY A 46 0.11 7.16 -15.87
CA GLY A 46 -0.07 8.54 -16.34
C GLY A 46 -0.75 9.44 -15.30
N ALA A 47 -0.59 9.18 -14.00
CA ALA A 47 -1.19 10.00 -12.96
C ALA A 47 -0.57 11.40 -12.93
N TRP A 48 -1.41 12.44 -12.87
CA TRP A 48 -0.98 13.82 -12.74
C TRP A 48 -2.12 14.71 -12.23
N ALA A 49 -1.79 15.90 -11.73
CA ALA A 49 -2.77 16.91 -11.33
C ALA A 49 -2.35 18.29 -11.84
N ARG A 50 -3.33 19.17 -12.07
CA ARG A 50 -3.07 20.55 -12.45
C ARG A 50 -2.71 21.41 -11.23
N PRO A 51 -1.75 22.35 -11.35
CA PRO A 51 -1.52 23.36 -10.32
C PRO A 51 -2.78 24.19 -10.09
N THR A 52 -2.95 24.67 -8.86
CA THR A 52 -4.08 25.54 -8.52
C THR A 52 -3.61 26.90 -8.04
N LEU A 53 -4.47 27.91 -8.22
CA LEU A 53 -4.21 29.25 -7.70
C LEU A 53 -4.34 29.28 -6.17
N ARG A 54 -3.70 30.25 -5.55
CA ARG A 54 -3.85 30.50 -4.11
C ARG A 54 -5.32 30.79 -3.77
N GLY A 55 -5.80 30.18 -2.69
CA GLY A 55 -7.18 30.34 -2.23
C GLY A 55 -8.19 29.41 -2.92
N THR A 56 -7.79 28.72 -4.00
CA THR A 56 -8.65 27.70 -4.61
C THR A 56 -8.76 26.48 -3.69
N ARG A 57 -9.99 26.06 -3.40
CA ARG A 57 -10.26 24.90 -2.55
C ARG A 57 -10.62 23.63 -3.31
N THR A 58 -10.52 23.66 -4.62
CA THR A 58 -10.79 22.51 -5.49
C THR A 58 -9.60 22.27 -6.44
N GLY A 59 -9.38 21.02 -6.81
CA GLY A 59 -8.36 20.63 -7.78
C GLY A 59 -8.84 19.43 -8.58
N ALA A 60 -8.09 19.08 -9.62
CA ALA A 60 -8.38 17.93 -10.47
C ALA A 60 -7.12 17.08 -10.66
N ALA A 61 -7.30 15.77 -10.60
CA ALA A 61 -6.28 14.79 -10.94
C ALA A 61 -6.79 13.85 -12.02
N TYR A 62 -5.85 13.32 -12.78
CA TYR A 62 -6.07 12.52 -13.98
C TYR A 62 -5.17 11.30 -13.98
N MET A 63 -5.59 10.20 -14.62
CA MET A 63 -4.82 8.96 -14.71
C MET A 63 -5.51 7.98 -15.66
N THR A 64 -4.84 6.89 -15.97
CA THR A 64 -5.46 5.73 -16.64
C THR A 64 -5.52 4.57 -15.67
N LEU A 65 -6.71 3.99 -15.51
CA LEU A 65 -6.95 2.78 -14.73
C LEU A 65 -7.06 1.60 -15.68
N THR A 66 -6.29 0.53 -15.48
CA THR A 66 -6.35 -0.69 -16.28
C THR A 66 -6.55 -1.89 -15.38
N ASN A 67 -7.60 -2.67 -15.64
CA ASN A 67 -7.80 -3.95 -14.98
C ASN A 67 -7.02 -5.05 -15.72
N ARG A 68 -5.92 -5.52 -15.13
CA ARG A 68 -5.08 -6.63 -15.65
C ARG A 68 -5.52 -7.99 -15.12
N GLY A 69 -6.50 -8.01 -14.22
CA GLY A 69 -7.07 -9.24 -13.63
C GLY A 69 -8.03 -9.95 -14.58
N GLN A 70 -8.49 -11.12 -14.13
CA GLN A 70 -9.43 -11.97 -14.90
C GLN A 70 -10.90 -11.73 -14.52
N ALA A 71 -11.18 -10.90 -13.52
CA ALA A 71 -12.53 -10.60 -13.06
C ALA A 71 -12.80 -9.09 -13.13
N THR A 72 -14.06 -8.73 -13.39
CA THR A 72 -14.50 -7.33 -13.26
C THR A 72 -14.28 -6.83 -11.86
N ASP A 73 -13.74 -5.62 -11.73
CA ASP A 73 -13.58 -4.91 -10.46
C ASP A 73 -14.35 -3.58 -10.49
N ARG A 74 -14.52 -2.95 -9.36
CA ARG A 74 -15.28 -1.72 -9.20
C ARG A 74 -14.52 -0.75 -8.29
N LEU A 75 -14.39 0.51 -8.73
CA LEU A 75 -13.88 1.59 -7.90
C LEU A 75 -14.97 2.01 -6.90
N LEU A 76 -14.68 1.87 -5.60
CA LEU A 76 -15.62 2.17 -4.51
C LEU A 76 -15.43 3.57 -3.95
N SER A 77 -14.17 4.00 -3.77
CA SER A 77 -13.86 5.29 -3.16
C SER A 77 -12.47 5.79 -3.52
N LEU A 78 -12.30 7.09 -3.32
CA LEU A 78 -11.04 7.82 -3.47
C LEU A 78 -10.76 8.60 -2.18
N SER A 79 -9.51 8.70 -1.79
CA SER A 79 -9.10 9.52 -0.64
C SER A 79 -7.67 10.04 -0.79
N THR A 80 -7.41 11.20 -0.17
CA THR A 80 -6.09 11.83 -0.16
C THR A 80 -5.91 12.66 1.12
N PRO A 81 -4.69 12.74 1.68
CA PRO A 81 -4.45 13.57 2.86
C PRO A 81 -4.50 15.08 2.58
N ILE A 82 -4.42 15.51 1.31
CA ILE A 82 -4.33 16.93 0.94
C ILE A 82 -5.67 17.63 0.73
N ALA A 83 -6.79 16.88 0.74
CA ALA A 83 -8.14 17.41 0.57
C ALA A 83 -9.11 16.78 1.56
N ASP A 84 -10.25 17.38 1.77
CA ASP A 84 -11.30 16.84 2.65
C ASP A 84 -11.99 15.65 1.97
N ARG A 85 -12.16 15.69 0.63
CA ARG A 85 -12.76 14.61 -0.17
C ARG A 85 -12.09 14.52 -1.54
N ALA A 86 -12.07 13.29 -2.09
CA ALA A 86 -11.74 13.01 -3.47
C ALA A 86 -12.89 12.20 -4.08
N GLU A 87 -13.41 12.65 -5.21
CA GLU A 87 -14.59 12.07 -5.87
C GLU A 87 -14.32 11.91 -7.37
N LEU A 88 -14.79 10.83 -7.98
CA LEU A 88 -14.78 10.70 -9.43
C LEU A 88 -16.00 11.43 -9.99
N HIS A 89 -15.76 12.33 -10.94
CA HIS A 89 -16.81 13.06 -11.64
C HIS A 89 -16.74 12.79 -13.14
N GLU A 90 -17.89 12.76 -13.78
CA GLU A 90 -18.04 12.76 -15.23
C GLU A 90 -18.45 14.15 -15.70
N GLU A 91 -17.71 14.65 -16.70
CA GLU A 91 -18.02 15.90 -17.38
C GLU A 91 -18.81 15.61 -18.64
N THR A 92 -19.97 16.23 -18.78
CA THR A 92 -20.82 16.09 -19.97
C THR A 92 -21.18 17.46 -20.52
N MET A 93 -21.17 17.59 -21.85
CA MET A 93 -21.60 18.79 -22.57
C MET A 93 -22.94 18.51 -23.23
N SER A 94 -23.96 19.27 -22.90
CA SER A 94 -25.30 19.16 -23.54
C SER A 94 -25.86 20.54 -23.82
N GLY A 95 -26.20 20.82 -25.11
CA GLY A 95 -26.74 22.12 -25.49
C GLY A 95 -25.86 23.34 -25.19
N GLY A 96 -24.53 23.15 -25.16
CA GLY A 96 -23.56 24.20 -24.80
C GLY A 96 -23.42 24.43 -23.29
N VAL A 97 -24.08 23.64 -22.47
CA VAL A 97 -23.98 23.69 -21.02
C VAL A 97 -23.10 22.52 -20.53
N MET A 98 -22.05 22.85 -19.81
CA MET A 98 -21.21 21.85 -19.12
C MET A 98 -21.88 21.44 -17.81
N SER A 99 -21.95 20.15 -17.58
CA SER A 99 -22.47 19.55 -16.34
C SER A 99 -21.46 18.54 -15.80
N MET A 100 -21.28 18.54 -14.48
CA MET A 100 -20.45 17.57 -13.77
C MET A 100 -21.31 16.73 -12.85
N LYS A 101 -21.18 15.41 -12.92
CA LYS A 101 -21.95 14.48 -12.09
C LYS A 101 -20.97 13.54 -11.35
N PRO A 102 -21.17 13.28 -10.07
CA PRO A 102 -20.39 12.27 -9.36
C PRO A 102 -20.68 10.87 -9.93
N VAL A 103 -19.61 10.08 -10.09
CA VAL A 103 -19.66 8.69 -10.53
C VAL A 103 -19.32 7.82 -9.33
N THR A 104 -20.32 7.07 -8.86
CA THR A 104 -20.18 6.20 -7.68
C THR A 104 -20.00 4.74 -8.02
N ASP A 105 -20.08 4.38 -9.31
CA ASP A 105 -20.03 2.99 -9.79
C ASP A 105 -19.22 2.90 -11.09
N LEU A 106 -17.90 3.02 -10.99
CA LEU A 106 -17.01 2.81 -12.12
C LEU A 106 -16.59 1.34 -12.18
N MET A 107 -17.12 0.61 -13.13
CA MET A 107 -16.77 -0.80 -13.37
C MET A 107 -15.60 -0.93 -14.36
N LEU A 108 -14.60 -1.74 -13.98
CA LEU A 108 -13.46 -2.09 -14.81
C LEU A 108 -13.54 -3.58 -15.18
N ARG A 109 -13.89 -3.87 -16.43
CA ARG A 109 -13.90 -5.25 -16.95
C ARG A 109 -12.47 -5.78 -17.11
N PRO A 110 -12.27 -7.11 -17.14
CA PRO A 110 -10.96 -7.70 -17.43
C PRO A 110 -10.36 -7.14 -18.72
N GLY A 111 -9.11 -6.73 -18.67
CA GLY A 111 -8.38 -6.14 -19.80
C GLY A 111 -8.83 -4.73 -20.21
N ALA A 112 -9.86 -4.17 -19.58
CA ALA A 112 -10.33 -2.82 -19.92
C ALA A 112 -9.46 -1.74 -19.28
N SER A 113 -9.31 -0.62 -20.00
CA SER A 113 -8.72 0.61 -19.50
C SER A 113 -9.76 1.72 -19.52
N VAL A 114 -9.79 2.51 -18.44
CA VAL A 114 -10.60 3.73 -18.33
C VAL A 114 -9.65 4.90 -18.21
N GLN A 115 -9.78 5.86 -19.13
CA GLN A 115 -9.05 7.11 -19.10
C GLN A 115 -9.82 8.12 -18.26
N ILE A 116 -9.15 8.63 -17.24
CA ILE A 116 -9.62 9.76 -16.43
C ILE A 116 -8.82 10.96 -16.91
N ASP A 117 -9.38 11.73 -17.84
CA ASP A 117 -8.74 12.80 -18.58
C ASP A 117 -9.64 14.03 -18.71
N PRO A 118 -9.08 15.22 -18.97
CA PRO A 118 -9.85 16.45 -19.15
C PRO A 118 -10.90 16.32 -20.26
N GLY A 119 -12.15 16.69 -19.95
CA GLY A 119 -13.26 16.66 -20.88
C GLY A 119 -14.12 15.39 -20.80
N HIS A 120 -13.76 14.44 -19.93
CA HIS A 120 -14.51 13.21 -19.66
C HIS A 120 -14.65 12.98 -18.16
N TYR A 121 -13.75 12.14 -17.60
CA TYR A 121 -13.70 11.87 -16.18
C TYR A 121 -12.59 12.71 -15.54
N HIS A 122 -12.76 13.08 -14.28
CA HIS A 122 -11.70 13.64 -13.46
C HIS A 122 -11.89 13.26 -12.00
N VAL A 123 -10.76 13.10 -11.29
CA VAL A 123 -10.80 13.01 -9.83
C VAL A 123 -10.87 14.42 -9.29
N MET A 124 -12.04 14.81 -8.78
CA MET A 124 -12.24 16.09 -8.12
C MET A 124 -11.73 16.06 -6.70
N LEU A 125 -10.79 16.94 -6.37
CA LEU A 125 -10.28 17.16 -5.01
C LEU A 125 -11.03 18.34 -4.41
N ILE A 126 -11.74 18.10 -3.31
CA ILE A 126 -12.65 19.06 -2.68
C ILE A 126 -12.13 19.39 -1.28
N GLY A 127 -12.04 20.67 -0.96
CA GLY A 127 -11.55 21.12 0.34
C GLY A 127 -10.01 21.01 0.43
N LEU A 128 -9.30 21.42 -0.62
CA LEU A 128 -7.84 21.46 -0.60
C LEU A 128 -7.34 22.23 0.62
N ARG A 129 -6.39 21.66 1.34
CA ARG A 129 -5.74 22.27 2.52
C ARG A 129 -4.68 23.27 2.15
N SER A 130 -4.07 23.08 0.97
CA SER A 130 -3.08 23.96 0.37
C SER A 130 -3.23 23.98 -1.14
N PRO A 131 -2.78 25.01 -1.86
CA PRO A 131 -2.72 25.00 -3.31
C PRO A 131 -1.85 23.84 -3.81
N LEU A 132 -2.18 23.28 -4.97
CA LEU A 132 -1.33 22.34 -5.68
C LEU A 132 -0.24 23.12 -6.42
N VAL A 133 1.03 22.91 -6.04
CA VAL A 133 2.18 23.64 -6.59
C VAL A 133 2.89 22.74 -7.60
N ALA A 134 3.17 23.27 -8.79
CA ALA A 134 3.91 22.53 -9.83
C ALA A 134 5.30 22.09 -9.32
N GLY A 135 5.65 20.82 -9.59
CA GLY A 135 6.87 20.19 -9.11
C GLY A 135 6.69 19.42 -7.78
N GLU A 136 5.60 19.61 -7.07
CA GLU A 136 5.23 18.81 -5.90
C GLU A 136 4.47 17.55 -6.32
N SER A 137 4.21 16.66 -5.37
CA SER A 137 3.39 15.48 -5.55
C SER A 137 2.62 15.14 -4.28
N PHE A 138 1.55 14.37 -4.42
CA PHE A 138 0.75 13.89 -3.30
C PHE A 138 0.32 12.43 -3.52
N SER A 139 -0.10 11.76 -2.45
CA SER A 139 -0.64 10.42 -2.51
C SER A 139 -2.14 10.45 -2.71
N LEU A 140 -2.63 9.63 -3.64
CA LEU A 140 -4.04 9.36 -3.84
C LEU A 140 -4.29 7.87 -3.64
N SER A 141 -5.22 7.51 -2.78
CA SER A 141 -5.66 6.14 -2.53
C SER A 141 -6.97 5.88 -3.28
N LEU A 142 -6.97 4.81 -4.07
CA LEU A 142 -8.15 4.30 -4.77
C LEU A 142 -8.52 2.98 -4.15
N THR A 143 -9.76 2.83 -3.67
CA THR A 143 -10.25 1.57 -3.08
C THR A 143 -11.14 0.86 -4.08
N PHE A 144 -10.75 -0.36 -4.42
CA PHE A 144 -11.49 -1.24 -5.32
C PHE A 144 -12.16 -2.37 -4.55
N GLU A 145 -13.22 -2.93 -5.11
CA GLU A 145 -14.01 -3.99 -4.47
C GLU A 145 -13.19 -5.27 -4.27
N LYS A 146 -12.39 -5.67 -5.26
CA LYS A 146 -11.59 -6.91 -5.24
C LYS A 146 -10.11 -6.65 -5.04
N ALA A 147 -9.55 -5.69 -5.76
CA ALA A 147 -8.12 -5.37 -5.64
C ALA A 147 -7.77 -4.66 -4.31
N GLY A 148 -8.76 -4.16 -3.57
CA GLY A 148 -8.54 -3.42 -2.34
C GLY A 148 -7.98 -2.02 -2.59
N ALA A 149 -7.17 -1.51 -1.65
CA ALA A 149 -6.61 -0.17 -1.73
C ALA A 149 -5.32 -0.16 -2.57
N VAL A 150 -5.30 0.69 -3.58
CA VAL A 150 -4.13 0.98 -4.42
C VAL A 150 -3.75 2.44 -4.25
N VAL A 151 -2.50 2.69 -3.85
CA VAL A 151 -1.99 4.04 -3.63
C VAL A 151 -1.10 4.44 -4.81
N VAL A 152 -1.34 5.63 -5.35
CA VAL A 152 -0.55 6.21 -6.44
C VAL A 152 0.02 7.57 -6.02
N THR A 153 1.25 7.84 -6.43
CA THR A 153 1.85 9.18 -6.33
C THR A 153 1.43 10.00 -7.53
N VAL A 154 0.81 11.15 -7.28
CA VAL A 154 0.30 12.07 -8.29
C VAL A 154 1.19 13.32 -8.35
N PRO A 155 2.04 13.49 -9.38
CA PRO A 155 2.80 14.69 -9.58
C PRO A 155 1.89 15.85 -10.00
N VAL A 156 2.21 17.04 -9.52
CA VAL A 156 1.55 18.29 -9.94
C VAL A 156 2.35 18.88 -11.09
N THR A 157 1.74 18.97 -12.26
CA THR A 157 2.40 19.46 -13.49
C THR A 157 1.46 20.29 -14.36
N THR A 158 2.03 21.21 -15.14
CA THR A 158 1.28 22.05 -16.06
C THR A 158 0.89 21.33 -17.37
N MET A 159 1.59 20.23 -17.68
CA MET A 159 1.31 19.39 -18.86
C MET A 159 1.17 17.92 -18.45
N PRO A 160 0.35 17.14 -19.17
CA PRO A 160 0.27 15.70 -18.96
C PRO A 160 1.67 15.05 -19.10
N PRO A 161 2.01 14.04 -18.30
CA PRO A 161 3.19 13.22 -18.56
C PRO A 161 3.04 12.47 -19.89
N HIS A 162 4.13 12.37 -20.63
CA HIS A 162 4.21 11.62 -21.91
C HIS A 162 4.40 10.13 -21.66
#